data_bc2bbad9ad9c8fef2421cb01b260548b
#
_entry.id   bc2bbad9ad9c8fef2421cb01b260548b
#
_cell.length_a   1.000
_cell.length_b   1.000
_cell.length_c   1.000
_cell.angle_alpha   90.00
_cell.angle_beta   90.00
_cell.angle_gamma   90.00
#
_symmetry.space_group_name_H-M   'P 1'
#
loop_
_entity.id
_entity.type
_entity.pdbx_description
1 polymer ?
#
loop_
_entity_poly.entity_id
_entity_poly.type
_entity_poly.pdbx_seq_one_letter_code
_entity_poly.pdbx_strand_id
1 'polypeptide(L)'
;MAVICTEQVEIHHTSELTPIVESRIWDDRDIPVLAKMCDKIHAHGALAGIEPCYDGLHTANRYSREVPMTVSHRPVSYLEPIQARAMDKEDIRNVRKWYVDAA
;
A
#
# COMPACT_ATOMS: atom_id res chain seq x y z
N MET A 1 -4.29 -27.30 3.75
CA MET A 1 -3.26 -26.37 3.23
C MET A 1 -3.57 -25.00 3.79
N ALA A 2 -2.59 -24.33 4.41
CA ALA A 2 -2.75 -22.99 4.97
C ALA A 2 -2.40 -21.93 3.93
N VAL A 3 -3.03 -20.76 4.02
CA VAL A 3 -2.63 -19.54 3.30
C VAL A 3 -2.20 -18.53 4.35
N ILE A 4 -1.04 -17.92 4.14
CA ILE A 4 -0.49 -16.87 5.00
C ILE A 4 -0.34 -15.63 4.13
N CYS A 5 -1.08 -14.57 4.48
CA CYS A 5 -0.97 -13.29 3.80
C CYS A 5 -0.10 -12.32 4.61
N THR A 6 0.53 -11.38 3.93
CA THR A 6 1.10 -10.20 4.57
C THR A 6 -0.02 -9.37 5.20
N GLU A 7 0.31 -8.49 6.09
CA GLU A 7 -0.44 -7.26 6.28
C GLU A 7 -0.36 -6.42 5.00
N GLN A 8 -0.86 -5.22 5.06
CA GLN A 8 -0.89 -4.28 3.95
C GLN A 8 0.50 -4.05 3.34
N VAL A 9 0.57 -4.10 2.02
CA VAL A 9 1.78 -3.82 1.24
C VAL A 9 1.48 -2.62 0.34
N GLU A 10 2.17 -1.53 0.58
CA GLU A 10 1.95 -0.26 -0.10
C GLU A 10 2.32 -0.36 -1.58
N ILE A 11 1.42 0.08 -2.45
CA ILE A 11 1.61 0.01 -3.92
C ILE A 11 2.11 1.30 -4.54
N HIS A 12 2.18 2.39 -3.77
CA HIS A 12 2.67 3.69 -4.27
C HIS A 12 3.06 4.60 -3.11
N HIS A 13 4.07 5.44 -3.30
CA HIS A 13 4.59 6.36 -2.29
C HIS A 13 3.61 7.45 -1.82
N THR A 14 2.47 7.59 -2.46
CA THR A 14 1.37 8.47 -2.01
C THR A 14 0.34 7.75 -1.15
N SER A 15 0.64 6.55 -0.71
CA SER A 15 -0.23 5.69 0.09
C SER A 15 0.49 5.14 1.31
N GLU A 16 1.31 5.94 1.96
CA GLU A 16 2.02 5.54 3.18
C GLU A 16 1.03 5.41 4.33
N LEU A 17 0.86 4.20 4.87
CA LEU A 17 -0.19 3.89 5.86
C LEU A 17 -0.01 4.64 7.19
N THR A 18 1.19 4.68 7.73
CA THR A 18 1.40 5.26 9.06
C THR A 18 2.82 5.79 9.24
N PRO A 19 3.16 6.35 10.42
CA PRO A 19 4.53 6.73 10.74
C PRO A 19 5.51 5.53 10.82
N ILE A 20 5.01 4.31 10.68
CA ILE A 20 5.83 3.10 10.66
C ILE A 20 5.90 2.65 9.20
N VAL A 21 7.11 2.41 8.71
CA VAL A 21 7.31 1.92 7.34
C VAL A 21 6.70 0.52 7.23
N GLU A 22 5.65 0.42 6.45
CA GLU A 22 5.06 -0.85 6.04
C GLU A 22 5.90 -1.49 4.91
N SER A 23 5.59 -2.73 4.57
CA SER A 23 6.13 -3.36 3.37
C SER A 23 5.61 -2.62 2.13
N ARG A 24 6.41 -2.58 1.09
CA ARG A 24 6.04 -1.89 -0.15
C ARG A 24 6.35 -2.75 -1.38
N ILE A 25 5.69 -2.45 -2.50
CA ILE A 25 5.85 -3.15 -3.78
C ILE A 25 5.64 -2.19 -4.97
N TRP A 26 6.12 -0.98 -4.88
CA TRP A 26 6.04 -0.03 -6.00
C TRP A 26 7.33 0.09 -6.82
N ASP A 27 8.37 -0.65 -6.46
CA ASP A 27 9.67 -0.64 -7.12
C ASP A 27 10.20 -2.09 -7.20
N ASP A 28 10.78 -2.46 -8.34
CA ASP A 28 11.34 -3.80 -8.55
C ASP A 28 12.38 -4.19 -7.49
N ARG A 29 13.02 -3.22 -6.85
CA ARG A 29 13.96 -3.42 -5.74
C ARG A 29 13.30 -3.97 -4.47
N ASP A 30 11.98 -3.86 -4.35
CA ASP A 30 11.23 -4.37 -3.22
C ASP A 30 10.94 -5.88 -3.37
N ILE A 31 10.90 -6.40 -4.60
CA ILE A 31 10.59 -7.80 -4.92
C ILE A 31 11.47 -8.79 -4.15
N PRO A 32 12.82 -8.65 -4.06
CA PRO A 32 13.65 -9.62 -3.38
C PRO A 32 13.34 -9.80 -1.89
N VAL A 33 12.81 -8.78 -1.22
CA VAL A 33 12.42 -8.84 0.20
C VAL A 33 11.17 -9.68 0.37
N LEU A 34 10.14 -9.41 -0.46
CA LEU A 34 8.88 -10.16 -0.45
C LEU A 34 9.09 -11.61 -0.91
N ALA A 35 9.94 -11.84 -1.91
CA ALA A 35 10.30 -13.19 -2.37
C ALA A 35 10.89 -14.04 -1.23
N LYS A 36 11.81 -13.49 -0.42
CA LYS A 36 12.36 -14.22 0.74
C LYS A 36 11.29 -14.62 1.75
N MET A 37 10.29 -13.79 1.94
CA MET A 37 9.18 -14.11 2.83
C MET A 37 8.33 -15.23 2.23
N CYS A 38 7.97 -15.13 0.96
CA CYS A 38 7.22 -16.15 0.24
C CYS A 38 7.93 -17.51 0.28
N ASP A 39 9.24 -17.52 0.02
CA ASP A 39 10.07 -18.74 0.04
C ASP A 39 10.03 -19.42 1.42
N LYS A 40 10.09 -18.64 2.51
CA LYS A 40 9.99 -19.19 3.86
C LYS A 40 8.62 -19.77 4.15
N ILE A 41 7.56 -19.13 3.70
CA ILE A 41 6.18 -19.64 3.85
C ILE A 41 6.02 -20.94 3.06
N HIS A 42 6.50 -20.98 1.82
CA HIS A 42 6.44 -22.15 0.95
C HIS A 42 7.25 -23.32 1.52
N ALA A 43 8.39 -23.07 2.16
CA ALA A 43 9.19 -24.10 2.80
C ALA A 43 8.44 -24.89 3.89
N HIS A 44 7.36 -24.33 4.44
CA HIS A 44 6.48 -24.97 5.40
C HIS A 44 5.20 -25.53 4.79
N GLY A 45 5.09 -25.60 3.47
CA GLY A 45 3.94 -26.15 2.74
C GLY A 45 2.69 -25.29 2.76
N ALA A 46 2.81 -24.00 3.07
CA ALA A 46 1.71 -23.03 3.00
C ALA A 46 1.80 -22.20 1.70
N LEU A 47 0.67 -21.64 1.29
CA LEU A 47 0.64 -20.62 0.24
C LEU A 47 0.92 -19.25 0.84
N ALA A 48 1.69 -18.44 0.13
CA ALA A 48 1.93 -17.04 0.47
C ALA A 48 0.96 -16.15 -0.31
N GLY A 49 0.43 -15.14 0.35
CA GLY A 49 -0.35 -14.06 -0.25
C GLY A 49 0.26 -12.71 0.07
N ILE A 50 0.17 -11.79 -0.86
CA ILE A 50 0.52 -10.38 -0.66
C ILE A 50 -0.78 -9.59 -0.72
N GLU A 51 -0.97 -8.66 0.21
CA GLU A 51 -2.14 -7.78 0.28
C GLU A 51 -1.78 -6.37 -0.21
N PRO A 52 -1.89 -6.10 -1.54
CA PRO A 52 -1.61 -4.77 -2.08
C PRO A 52 -2.60 -3.76 -1.56
N CYS A 53 -2.13 -2.63 -1.06
CA CYS A 53 -2.98 -1.62 -0.44
C CYS A 53 -2.68 -0.21 -0.97
N TYR A 54 -3.76 0.57 -1.10
CA TYR A 54 -3.71 2.02 -1.28
C TYR A 54 -4.59 2.66 -0.20
N ASP A 55 -3.98 3.17 0.86
CA ASP A 55 -4.69 3.56 2.07
C ASP A 55 -5.47 4.87 2.01
N GLY A 56 -5.04 5.78 1.17
CA GLY A 56 -5.78 7.00 0.90
C GLY A 56 -6.23 7.79 2.13
N LEU A 57 -7.33 7.37 2.75
CA LEU A 57 -7.92 8.06 3.91
C LEU A 57 -7.15 7.82 5.22
N HIS A 58 -6.38 6.78 5.31
CA HIS A 58 -5.70 6.36 6.55
C HIS A 58 -4.26 6.86 6.64
N THR A 59 -3.79 7.58 5.64
CA THR A 59 -2.40 8.02 5.55
C THR A 59 -2.24 9.53 5.60
N ALA A 60 -1.14 9.96 6.21
CA ALA A 60 -0.70 11.34 6.17
C ALA A 60 0.44 11.58 5.17
N ASN A 61 0.93 10.53 4.52
CA ASN A 61 2.07 10.58 3.59
C ASN A 61 3.27 11.35 4.19
N ARG A 62 3.70 10.95 5.37
CA ARG A 62 4.74 11.67 6.12
C ARG A 62 6.09 11.72 5.42
N TYR A 63 6.42 10.70 4.65
CA TYR A 63 7.69 10.60 3.93
C TYR A 63 7.65 11.34 2.60
N SER A 64 6.64 11.07 1.77
CA SER A 64 6.47 11.76 0.50
C SER A 64 6.02 13.20 0.66
N ARG A 65 5.29 13.51 1.76
CA ARG A 65 4.63 14.79 2.04
C ARG A 65 3.61 15.21 0.98
N GLU A 66 3.14 14.25 0.20
CA GLU A 66 2.08 14.49 -0.77
C GLU A 66 0.71 14.47 -0.11
N VAL A 67 -0.22 15.23 -0.68
CA VAL A 67 -1.60 15.29 -0.15
C VAL A 67 -2.25 13.92 -0.36
N PRO A 68 -2.77 13.28 0.70
CA PRO A 68 -3.48 12.02 0.56
C PRO A 68 -4.69 12.15 -0.35
N MET A 69 -4.99 11.10 -1.11
CA MET A 69 -6.12 11.05 -2.03
C MET A 69 -7.14 10.01 -1.60
N THR A 70 -8.42 10.37 -1.62
CA THR A 70 -9.51 9.46 -1.27
C THR A 70 -10.75 9.77 -2.13
N VAL A 71 -11.85 9.08 -1.90
CA VAL A 71 -13.09 9.23 -2.68
C VAL A 71 -13.77 10.58 -2.48
N SER A 72 -13.49 11.29 -1.40
CA SER A 72 -14.07 12.60 -1.08
C SER A 72 -13.13 13.43 -0.22
N HIS A 73 -13.29 14.75 -0.25
CA HIS A 73 -12.56 15.63 0.66
C HIS A 73 -12.97 15.35 2.10
N ARG A 74 -12.03 14.87 2.93
CA ARG A 74 -12.28 14.64 4.36
C ARG A 74 -10.95 14.54 5.12
N PRO A 75 -10.97 14.80 6.45
CA PRO A 75 -9.80 14.58 7.29
C PRO A 75 -9.33 13.12 7.20
N VAL A 76 -8.02 12.90 7.23
CA VAL A 76 -7.48 11.55 7.40
C VAL A 76 -7.92 10.98 8.74
N SER A 77 -8.15 9.68 8.79
CA SER A 77 -8.74 9.02 9.96
C SER A 77 -7.76 8.75 11.10
N TYR A 78 -6.50 8.75 10.82
CA TYR A 78 -5.46 8.65 11.86
C TYR A 78 -5.08 10.03 12.38
N LEU A 79 -4.90 10.18 13.66
CA LEU A 79 -4.51 11.30 14.54
C LEU A 79 -3.67 12.45 13.90
N GLU A 80 -3.78 12.67 12.61
CA GLU A 80 -3.05 13.64 11.84
C GLU A 80 -3.96 14.78 11.38
N PRO A 81 -3.61 16.02 11.61
CA PRO A 81 -4.42 17.18 11.20
C PRO A 81 -4.27 17.48 9.71
N ILE A 82 -4.47 16.47 8.87
CA ILE A 82 -4.31 16.54 7.42
C ILE A 82 -5.64 16.29 6.74
N GLN A 83 -5.90 17.06 5.68
CA GLN A 83 -7.08 16.93 4.83
C GLN A 83 -6.72 16.15 3.57
N ALA A 84 -7.36 15.01 3.37
CA ALA A 84 -7.27 14.29 2.10
C ALA A 84 -8.10 14.99 1.03
N ARG A 85 -7.62 14.99 -0.21
CA ARG A 85 -8.35 15.50 -1.36
C ARG A 85 -9.17 14.40 -2.04
N ALA A 86 -10.28 14.78 -2.67
CA ALA A 86 -11.02 13.88 -3.53
C ALA A 86 -10.20 13.54 -4.78
N MET A 87 -10.20 12.26 -5.17
CA MET A 87 -9.66 11.80 -6.44
C MET A 87 -10.48 12.33 -7.61
N ASP A 88 -9.82 12.75 -8.65
CA ASP A 88 -10.43 12.93 -9.95
C ASP A 88 -10.39 11.63 -10.79
N LYS A 89 -10.85 11.71 -12.05
CA LYS A 89 -10.87 10.54 -12.94
C LYS A 89 -9.47 10.06 -13.35
N GLU A 90 -8.49 10.95 -13.36
CA GLU A 90 -7.10 10.61 -13.68
C GLU A 90 -6.44 9.92 -12.49
N ASP A 91 -6.64 10.42 -11.29
CA ASP A 91 -6.19 9.78 -10.06
C ASP A 91 -6.70 8.34 -9.95
N ILE A 92 -7.99 8.12 -10.24
CA ILE A 92 -8.61 6.78 -10.21
C ILE A 92 -7.95 5.85 -11.24
N ARG A 93 -7.63 6.35 -12.43
CA ARG A 93 -6.90 5.55 -13.43
C ARG A 93 -5.51 5.20 -12.95
N ASN A 94 -4.81 6.15 -12.32
CA ASN A 94 -3.46 5.96 -11.79
C ASN A 94 -3.46 4.92 -10.66
N VAL A 95 -4.36 5.03 -9.68
CA VAL A 95 -4.48 4.04 -8.60
C VAL A 95 -4.75 2.64 -9.18
N ARG A 96 -5.65 2.51 -10.15
CA ARG A 96 -5.89 1.22 -10.81
C ARG A 96 -4.64 0.69 -11.51
N LYS A 97 -3.87 1.57 -12.17
CA LYS A 97 -2.61 1.18 -12.80
C LYS A 97 -1.59 0.69 -11.76
N TRP A 98 -1.44 1.38 -10.64
CA TRP A 98 -0.53 0.98 -9.57
C TRP A 98 -0.87 -0.40 -8.99
N TYR A 99 -2.15 -0.73 -8.84
CA TYR A 99 -2.57 -2.08 -8.47
C TYR A 99 -2.17 -3.13 -9.52
N VAL A 100 -2.27 -2.80 -10.80
CA VAL A 100 -1.85 -3.71 -11.89
C VAL A 100 -0.34 -3.86 -11.93
N ASP A 101 0.40 -2.76 -11.73
CA ASP A 101 1.86 -2.78 -11.73
C ASP A 101 2.42 -3.57 -10.51
N ALA A 102 1.70 -3.59 -9.40
CA ALA A 102 2.07 -4.32 -8.19
C ALA A 102 1.72 -5.82 -8.22
N ALA A 103 0.86 -6.26 -9.13
CA ALA A 103 0.39 -7.64 -9.24
C ALA A 103 1.25 -8.50 -10.18
#